data_126ea49981623b486b0609a553a34c7a
#
_entry.id   126ea49981623b486b0609a553a34c7a
#
_cell.length_a   1.000
_cell.length_b   1.000
_cell.length_c   1.000
_cell.angle_alpha   90.00
_cell.angle_beta   90.00
_cell.angle_gamma   90.00
#
_symmetry.space_group_name_H-M   'P 1'
#
loop_
_entity.id
_entity.type
_entity.pdbx_description
1 polymer ?
#
loop_
_entity_poly.entity_id
_entity_poly.type
_entity_poly.pdbx_seq_one_letter_code
_entity_poly.pdbx_strand_id
1 'polypeptide(L)'
;KLVYLAHKYHLHVSLNLHRAPGYCINAGFHEPFNLWKDREAQEAFAAHWGMWAEKYRNISPDKLSFDLLNEPAYIEDMNDQFARKVALPGETYRKVAEMAVNEIRRASPGRLIVADGNNIGNNVSPELFDLGIAQSCRGYYPHHISHYRAPWVWKDPSQAPVPVWPGVINGKNYSRKNLEEFYKPWIEAVNKGIGVHCGECGCYNKTPHHIFLAWFEDVLSILTEAGIGYALWNFRGDFGIMDSQRADVEYDDWYGHKLDSKLLNLLKKY
;
A
#
# COMPACT_ATOMS: atom_id res chain seq x y z
N LYS A 1 13.27 4.11 -18.44
CA LYS A 1 12.40 4.88 -19.36
C LYS A 1 11.24 5.54 -18.60
N LEU A 2 10.44 4.83 -17.81
CA LEU A 2 9.28 5.38 -17.06
C LEU A 2 9.69 6.48 -16.08
N VAL A 3 10.76 6.30 -15.29
CA VAL A 3 11.28 7.30 -14.35
C VAL A 3 11.55 8.63 -15.06
N TYR A 4 12.26 8.61 -16.19
CA TYR A 4 12.57 9.82 -16.95
C TYR A 4 11.33 10.46 -17.60
N LEU A 5 10.35 9.62 -17.99
CA LEU A 5 9.08 10.12 -18.52
C LEU A 5 8.29 10.85 -17.44
N ALA A 6 8.21 10.27 -16.26
CA ALA A 6 7.53 10.89 -15.12
C ALA A 6 8.16 12.26 -14.76
N HIS A 7 9.50 12.34 -14.75
CA HIS A 7 10.20 13.60 -14.49
C HIS A 7 9.92 14.67 -15.53
N LYS A 8 9.70 14.29 -16.80
CA LYS A 8 9.27 15.23 -17.86
C LYS A 8 7.94 15.91 -17.51
N TYR A 9 7.09 15.24 -16.76
CA TYR A 9 5.80 15.75 -16.31
C TYR A 9 5.80 16.19 -14.85
N HIS A 10 6.98 16.41 -14.25
CA HIS A 10 7.16 16.85 -12.87
C HIS A 10 6.53 15.90 -11.82
N LEU A 11 6.48 14.62 -12.11
CA LEU A 11 5.98 13.61 -11.20
C LEU A 11 7.13 12.99 -10.39
N HIS A 12 6.94 12.85 -9.08
CA HIS A 12 7.77 11.99 -8.24
C HIS A 12 7.48 10.52 -8.58
N VAL A 13 8.51 9.68 -8.52
CA VAL A 13 8.36 8.24 -8.72
C VAL A 13 8.74 7.51 -7.45
N SER A 14 7.88 6.66 -6.94
CA SER A 14 8.25 5.65 -5.95
C SER A 14 8.41 4.31 -6.65
N LEU A 15 9.60 3.72 -6.59
CA LEU A 15 9.82 2.36 -7.08
C LEU A 15 9.55 1.39 -5.94
N ASN A 16 8.60 0.49 -6.15
CA ASN A 16 8.21 -0.56 -5.21
C ASN A 16 8.56 -1.93 -5.77
N LEU A 17 9.11 -2.81 -4.94
CA LEU A 17 9.20 -4.23 -5.25
C LEU A 17 7.92 -4.93 -4.81
N HIS A 18 6.98 -5.06 -5.74
CA HIS A 18 5.73 -5.77 -5.50
C HIS A 18 5.94 -7.29 -5.32
N ARG A 19 7.04 -7.78 -5.87
CA ARG A 19 7.53 -9.14 -5.73
C ARG A 19 9.03 -9.13 -5.53
N ALA A 20 9.50 -9.78 -4.49
CA ALA A 20 10.91 -9.95 -4.16
C ALA A 20 11.36 -11.40 -4.31
N PRO A 21 12.65 -11.70 -4.39
CA PRO A 21 13.13 -13.06 -4.27
C PRO A 21 12.60 -13.72 -3.00
N GLY A 22 11.89 -14.84 -3.15
CA GLY A 22 11.32 -15.59 -2.03
C GLY A 22 10.12 -14.97 -1.33
N TYR A 23 9.50 -13.91 -1.91
CA TYR A 23 8.28 -13.32 -1.36
C TYR A 23 7.39 -12.66 -2.40
N CYS A 24 6.10 -12.97 -2.33
CA CYS A 24 5.04 -12.21 -2.97
C CYS A 24 3.78 -12.33 -2.11
N ILE A 25 3.06 -11.21 -1.89
CA ILE A 25 1.79 -11.25 -1.16
C ILE A 25 0.70 -11.99 -1.94
N ASN A 26 0.78 -11.98 -3.27
CA ASN A 26 -0.16 -12.69 -4.13
C ASN A 26 0.20 -14.17 -4.21
N ALA A 27 -0.79 -15.04 -4.06
CA ALA A 27 -0.61 -16.49 -4.17
C ALA A 27 -0.23 -16.96 -5.60
N GLY A 28 0.27 -18.19 -5.69
CA GLY A 28 0.60 -18.82 -6.96
C GLY A 28 1.99 -18.49 -7.49
N PHE A 29 2.80 -17.78 -6.74
CA PHE A 29 4.21 -17.52 -7.03
C PHE A 29 5.07 -18.47 -6.20
N HIS A 30 5.35 -19.64 -6.74
CA HIS A 30 6.27 -20.59 -6.13
C HIS A 30 7.69 -20.17 -6.38
N GLU A 31 8.42 -19.97 -5.30
CA GLU A 31 9.86 -19.81 -5.33
C GLU A 31 10.50 -20.85 -4.42
N PRO A 32 11.68 -21.38 -4.77
CA PRO A 32 12.37 -22.38 -3.94
C PRO A 32 12.92 -21.79 -2.64
N PHE A 33 12.83 -20.48 -2.49
CA PHE A 33 13.37 -19.72 -1.35
C PHE A 33 12.25 -18.99 -0.61
N ASN A 34 12.54 -18.64 0.64
CA ASN A 34 11.69 -17.81 1.49
C ASN A 34 12.49 -16.61 1.99
N LEU A 35 12.07 -15.40 1.63
CA LEU A 35 12.76 -14.16 1.99
C LEU A 35 13.00 -14.01 3.51
N TRP A 36 12.08 -14.53 4.31
CA TRP A 36 12.14 -14.38 5.77
C TRP A 36 13.10 -15.36 6.45
N LYS A 37 13.48 -16.43 5.75
CA LYS A 37 14.27 -17.55 6.29
C LYS A 37 15.61 -17.72 5.60
N ASP A 38 15.62 -17.60 4.26
CA ASP A 38 16.75 -18.03 3.46
C ASP A 38 17.69 -16.87 3.16
N ARG A 39 18.94 -17.06 3.53
CA ARG A 39 19.98 -16.03 3.38
C ARG A 39 20.18 -15.65 1.92
N GLU A 40 20.12 -16.60 1.01
CA GLU A 40 20.26 -16.34 -0.43
C GLU A 40 19.17 -15.39 -0.96
N ALA A 41 17.91 -15.58 -0.52
CA ALA A 41 16.82 -14.68 -0.89
C ALA A 41 17.03 -13.26 -0.31
N GLN A 42 17.50 -13.18 0.94
CA GLN A 42 17.81 -11.90 1.60
C GLN A 42 18.94 -11.14 0.90
N GLU A 43 20.01 -11.86 0.53
CA GLU A 43 21.14 -11.29 -0.21
C GLU A 43 20.73 -10.86 -1.63
N ALA A 44 19.91 -11.65 -2.33
CA ALA A 44 19.38 -11.31 -3.64
C ALA A 44 18.45 -10.09 -3.59
N PHE A 45 17.61 -9.98 -2.55
CA PHE A 45 16.75 -8.82 -2.31
C PHE A 45 17.57 -7.55 -2.09
N ALA A 46 18.58 -7.60 -1.22
CA ALA A 46 19.46 -6.49 -0.96
C ALA A 46 20.27 -6.08 -2.20
N ALA A 47 20.84 -7.05 -2.93
CA ALA A 47 21.56 -6.80 -4.18
C ALA A 47 20.68 -6.16 -5.26
N HIS A 48 19.42 -6.55 -5.35
CA HIS A 48 18.44 -5.95 -6.26
C HIS A 48 18.26 -4.46 -5.97
N TRP A 49 18.14 -4.08 -4.70
CA TRP A 49 18.06 -2.67 -4.30
C TRP A 49 19.37 -1.92 -4.52
N GLY A 50 20.51 -2.55 -4.27
CA GLY A 50 21.83 -1.98 -4.59
C GLY A 50 21.98 -1.66 -6.08
N MET A 51 21.52 -2.54 -6.96
CA MET A 51 21.49 -2.33 -8.40
C MET A 51 20.63 -1.11 -8.79
N TRP A 52 19.46 -0.94 -8.21
CA TRP A 52 18.59 0.22 -8.47
C TRP A 52 19.20 1.51 -7.89
N ALA A 53 19.79 1.43 -6.71
CA ALA A 53 20.44 2.57 -6.08
C ALA A 53 21.63 3.09 -6.93
N GLU A 54 22.46 2.20 -7.44
CA GLU A 54 23.56 2.55 -8.35
C GLU A 54 23.05 3.14 -9.66
N LYS A 55 22.04 2.52 -10.28
CA LYS A 55 21.44 2.99 -11.52
C LYS A 55 20.89 4.40 -11.44
N TYR A 56 20.30 4.75 -10.30
CA TYR A 56 19.61 6.03 -10.10
C TYR A 56 20.32 6.96 -9.11
N ARG A 57 21.60 6.72 -8.79
CA ARG A 57 22.35 7.49 -7.80
C ARG A 57 22.35 9.01 -8.04
N ASN A 58 22.31 9.42 -9.31
CA ASN A 58 22.33 10.82 -9.74
C ASN A 58 20.93 11.47 -9.81
N ILE A 59 19.87 10.74 -9.47
CA ILE A 59 18.51 11.28 -9.41
C ILE A 59 18.24 11.74 -7.99
N SER A 60 17.79 13.00 -7.83
CA SER A 60 17.44 13.57 -6.54
C SER A 60 16.38 12.74 -5.80
N PRO A 61 16.49 12.59 -4.48
CA PRO A 61 15.45 11.96 -3.66
C PRO A 61 14.09 12.66 -3.75
N ASP A 62 14.04 13.96 -4.09
CA ASP A 62 12.79 14.69 -4.34
C ASP A 62 12.03 14.19 -5.57
N LYS A 63 12.70 13.46 -6.46
CA LYS A 63 12.13 12.95 -7.72
C LYS A 63 11.94 11.44 -7.74
N LEU A 64 12.65 10.72 -6.85
CA LEU A 64 12.64 9.27 -6.83
C LEU A 64 12.84 8.76 -5.40
N SER A 65 11.92 7.93 -4.95
CA SER A 65 12.02 7.15 -3.72
C SER A 65 12.04 5.65 -4.02
N PHE A 66 12.44 4.86 -3.04
CA PHE A 66 12.40 3.41 -3.08
C PHE A 66 11.49 2.90 -1.96
N ASP A 67 10.52 2.10 -2.32
CA ASP A 67 9.64 1.40 -1.40
C ASP A 67 10.04 -0.08 -1.40
N LEU A 68 10.57 -0.54 -0.27
CA LEU A 68 11.38 -1.75 -0.22
C LEU A 68 10.65 -3.01 -0.64
N LEU A 69 9.43 -3.20 -0.15
CA LEU A 69 8.68 -4.42 -0.38
C LEU A 69 7.19 -4.20 -0.16
N ASN A 70 6.38 -4.60 -1.13
CA ASN A 70 4.93 -4.53 -1.00
C ASN A 70 4.41 -5.50 0.07
N GLU A 71 3.67 -4.95 1.03
CA GLU A 71 2.81 -5.67 1.96
C GLU A 71 3.48 -6.85 2.71
N PRO A 72 4.58 -6.62 3.45
CA PRO A 72 5.28 -7.67 4.18
C PRO A 72 4.37 -8.35 5.22
N ALA A 73 4.35 -9.68 5.18
CA ALA A 73 3.61 -10.53 6.11
C ALA A 73 4.23 -11.93 6.18
N TYR A 74 3.95 -12.63 7.26
CA TYR A 74 4.10 -14.08 7.29
C TYR A 74 2.84 -14.71 6.68
N ILE A 75 3.01 -15.57 5.67
CA ILE A 75 1.93 -16.30 4.99
C ILE A 75 2.08 -17.76 5.36
N GLU A 76 1.02 -18.37 5.93
CA GLU A 76 1.06 -19.77 6.38
C GLU A 76 1.27 -20.76 5.23
N ASP A 77 0.60 -20.53 4.11
CA ASP A 77 0.77 -21.29 2.87
C ASP A 77 0.84 -20.36 1.66
N MET A 78 2.00 -20.24 1.06
CA MET A 78 2.24 -19.38 -0.12
C MET A 78 1.46 -19.83 -1.35
N ASN A 79 0.88 -21.03 -1.35
CA ASN A 79 0.10 -21.59 -2.46
C ASN A 79 -1.39 -21.31 -2.35
N ASP A 80 -1.86 -21.00 -1.14
CA ASP A 80 -3.26 -20.67 -0.88
C ASP A 80 -3.43 -19.15 -0.75
N GLN A 81 -4.12 -18.54 -1.72
CA GLN A 81 -4.41 -17.09 -1.66
C GLN A 81 -5.25 -16.70 -0.43
N PHE A 82 -5.99 -17.64 0.15
CA PHE A 82 -6.80 -17.44 1.33
C PHE A 82 -6.08 -17.84 2.62
N ALA A 83 -4.83 -18.28 2.53
CA ALA A 83 -4.03 -18.58 3.70
C ALA A 83 -3.98 -17.40 4.65
N ARG A 84 -3.91 -17.72 5.92
CA ARG A 84 -3.79 -16.71 6.97
C ARG A 84 -2.49 -15.93 6.79
N LYS A 85 -2.62 -14.60 6.86
CA LYS A 85 -1.53 -13.66 6.84
C LYS A 85 -1.45 -12.99 8.21
N VAL A 86 -0.26 -12.91 8.76
CA VAL A 86 -0.02 -12.32 10.08
C VAL A 86 1.24 -11.45 10.08
N ALA A 87 1.41 -10.65 11.12
CA ALA A 87 2.62 -9.87 11.28
C ALA A 87 3.86 -10.77 11.37
N LEU A 88 4.94 -10.34 10.73
CA LEU A 88 6.27 -10.91 10.90
C LEU A 88 6.79 -10.62 12.31
N PRO A 89 7.64 -11.47 12.89
CA PRO A 89 8.46 -11.06 14.01
C PRO A 89 9.28 -9.82 13.65
N GLY A 90 9.27 -8.79 14.51
CA GLY A 90 9.92 -7.51 14.22
C GLY A 90 11.40 -7.64 13.86
N GLU A 91 12.14 -8.49 14.60
CA GLU A 91 13.56 -8.78 14.31
C GLU A 91 13.78 -9.38 12.91
N THR A 92 12.86 -10.23 12.46
CA THR A 92 12.91 -10.82 11.10
C THR A 92 12.73 -9.76 10.05
N TYR A 93 11.72 -8.90 10.21
CA TYR A 93 11.47 -7.82 9.26
C TYR A 93 12.61 -6.82 9.24
N ARG A 94 13.07 -6.38 10.45
CA ARG A 94 14.21 -5.47 10.59
C ARG A 94 15.45 -5.99 9.87
N LYS A 95 15.83 -7.25 10.07
CA LYS A 95 17.01 -7.84 9.44
C LYS A 95 16.97 -7.69 7.92
N VAL A 96 15.85 -8.02 7.30
CA VAL A 96 15.70 -7.97 5.83
C VAL A 96 15.69 -6.52 5.33
N ALA A 97 14.95 -5.64 5.99
CA ALA A 97 14.89 -4.23 5.64
C ALA A 97 16.26 -3.54 5.77
N GLU A 98 16.98 -3.77 6.86
CA GLU A 98 18.31 -3.21 7.12
C GLU A 98 19.34 -3.62 6.06
N MET A 99 19.32 -4.87 5.62
CA MET A 99 20.20 -5.33 4.52
C MET A 99 19.96 -4.51 3.25
N ALA A 100 18.72 -4.29 2.86
CA ALA A 100 18.40 -3.49 1.68
C ALA A 100 18.75 -2.01 1.87
N VAL A 101 18.44 -1.44 3.04
CA VAL A 101 18.79 -0.04 3.38
C VAL A 101 20.31 0.18 3.28
N ASN A 102 21.11 -0.73 3.83
CA ASN A 102 22.56 -0.63 3.79
C ASN A 102 23.10 -0.66 2.35
N GLU A 103 22.57 -1.54 1.50
CA GLU A 103 22.95 -1.58 0.09
C GLU A 103 22.55 -0.30 -0.66
N ILE A 104 21.36 0.23 -0.41
CA ILE A 104 20.90 1.50 -1.00
C ILE A 104 21.81 2.66 -0.54
N ARG A 105 22.07 2.77 0.76
CA ARG A 105 22.86 3.86 1.34
C ARG A 105 24.29 3.88 0.83
N ARG A 106 24.86 2.73 0.49
CA ARG A 106 26.22 2.62 -0.07
C ARG A 106 26.33 3.33 -1.42
N ALA A 107 25.30 3.21 -2.28
CA ALA A 107 25.32 3.82 -3.62
C ALA A 107 24.59 5.18 -3.68
N SER A 108 23.61 5.39 -2.80
CA SER A 108 22.74 6.58 -2.78
C SER A 108 22.43 7.00 -1.33
N PRO A 109 23.39 7.62 -0.62
CA PRO A 109 23.26 7.91 0.82
C PRO A 109 22.03 8.74 1.21
N GLY A 110 21.63 9.69 0.36
CA GLY A 110 20.48 10.57 0.60
C GLY A 110 19.14 10.06 0.05
N ARG A 111 19.06 8.82 -0.46
CA ARG A 111 17.82 8.28 -1.05
C ARG A 111 16.67 8.28 -0.06
N LEU A 112 15.49 8.80 -0.45
CA LEU A 112 14.26 8.56 0.30
C LEU A 112 13.89 7.09 0.17
N ILE A 113 13.84 6.41 1.30
CA ILE A 113 13.47 4.99 1.41
C ILE A 113 12.20 4.89 2.22
N VAL A 114 11.29 4.05 1.77
CA VAL A 114 10.03 3.73 2.42
C VAL A 114 9.99 2.23 2.68
N ALA A 115 9.43 1.81 3.78
CA ALA A 115 9.10 0.42 4.06
C ALA A 115 7.62 0.29 4.37
N ASP A 116 6.92 -0.62 3.70
CA ASP A 116 5.54 -0.91 4.06
C ASP A 116 5.45 -1.41 5.50
N GLY A 117 4.41 -1.02 6.20
CA GLY A 117 4.15 -1.53 7.53
C GLY A 117 3.92 -3.03 7.54
N ASN A 118 4.20 -3.64 8.65
CA ASN A 118 4.02 -5.07 8.86
C ASN A 118 2.54 -5.48 8.72
N ASN A 119 2.28 -6.77 8.55
CA ASN A 119 0.93 -7.32 8.41
C ASN A 119 0.13 -6.64 7.28
N ILE A 120 0.70 -6.68 6.08
CA ILE A 120 0.05 -6.12 4.86
C ILE A 120 -0.15 -4.58 4.97
N GLY A 121 0.82 -3.87 5.56
CA GLY A 121 0.71 -2.42 5.77
C GLY A 121 -0.30 -1.98 6.82
N ASN A 122 -0.82 -2.91 7.65
CA ASN A 122 -1.77 -2.58 8.70
C ASN A 122 -1.12 -2.13 10.00
N ASN A 123 0.12 -2.56 10.25
CA ASN A 123 0.82 -2.30 11.51
C ASN A 123 2.06 -1.44 11.28
N VAL A 124 2.22 -0.42 12.10
CA VAL A 124 3.50 0.29 12.21
C VAL A 124 4.60 -0.70 12.60
N SER A 125 5.81 -0.49 12.10
CA SER A 125 7.01 -1.27 12.40
C SER A 125 8.01 -0.45 13.22
N PRO A 126 7.84 -0.35 14.55
CA PRO A 126 8.73 0.46 15.41
C PRO A 126 10.19 -0.01 15.36
N GLU A 127 10.40 -1.28 15.06
CA GLU A 127 11.74 -1.88 14.89
C GLU A 127 12.54 -1.27 13.73
N LEU A 128 11.92 -0.47 12.86
CA LEU A 128 12.57 0.20 11.74
C LEU A 128 12.83 1.70 11.97
N PHE A 129 12.40 2.27 13.10
CA PHE A 129 12.40 3.72 13.31
C PHE A 129 13.81 4.35 13.30
N ASP A 130 14.81 3.62 13.73
CA ASP A 130 16.21 4.07 13.80
C ASP A 130 16.99 3.90 12.48
N LEU A 131 16.38 3.29 11.45
CA LEU A 131 17.01 3.12 10.13
C LEU A 131 17.00 4.38 9.26
N GLY A 132 16.36 5.48 9.71
CA GLY A 132 16.27 6.72 8.95
C GLY A 132 15.46 6.57 7.65
N ILE A 133 14.38 5.80 7.70
CA ILE A 133 13.46 5.53 6.58
C ILE A 133 12.02 5.92 6.96
N ALA A 134 11.21 6.20 5.95
CA ALA A 134 9.77 6.39 6.10
C ALA A 134 9.04 5.04 6.13
N GLN A 135 7.77 5.07 6.55
CA GLN A 135 6.90 3.90 6.50
C GLN A 135 5.65 4.16 5.66
N SER A 136 5.05 3.10 5.15
CA SER A 136 3.85 3.16 4.34
C SER A 136 2.72 2.34 4.98
N CYS A 137 1.58 2.99 5.20
CA CYS A 137 0.34 2.32 5.61
C CYS A 137 -0.54 1.97 4.42
N ARG A 138 -1.65 1.27 4.68
CA ARG A 138 -2.70 0.97 3.70
C ARG A 138 -4.01 1.64 4.05
N GLY A 139 -4.69 2.17 3.04
CA GLY A 139 -5.98 2.83 3.13
C GLY A 139 -7.14 1.90 2.75
N TYR A 140 -7.18 0.68 3.33
CA TYR A 140 -8.17 -0.34 2.99
C TYR A 140 -9.04 -0.79 4.17
N TYR A 141 -8.74 -0.36 5.39
CA TYR A 141 -9.53 -0.76 6.55
C TYR A 141 -10.88 -0.03 6.58
N PRO A 142 -12.00 -0.74 6.80
CA PRO A 142 -12.11 -2.20 6.92
C PRO A 142 -12.28 -2.90 5.56
N HIS A 143 -11.64 -4.06 5.39
CA HIS A 143 -11.59 -4.78 4.11
C HIS A 143 -12.95 -5.19 3.54
N HIS A 144 -13.97 -5.39 4.36
CA HIS A 144 -15.32 -5.71 3.87
C HIS A 144 -16.00 -4.51 3.17
N ILE A 145 -15.46 -3.29 3.31
CA ILE A 145 -15.85 -2.14 2.49
C ILE A 145 -14.94 -2.04 1.27
N SER A 146 -13.64 -1.91 1.50
CA SER A 146 -12.68 -1.66 0.41
C SER A 146 -12.56 -2.82 -0.59
N HIS A 147 -12.81 -4.06 -0.15
CA HIS A 147 -12.67 -5.29 -0.93
C HIS A 147 -13.98 -6.10 -0.98
N TYR A 148 -15.12 -5.44 -0.95
CA TYR A 148 -16.40 -6.13 -1.06
C TYR A 148 -16.46 -6.95 -2.36
N ARG A 149 -16.74 -8.26 -2.20
CA ARG A 149 -16.79 -9.24 -3.30
C ARG A 149 -15.51 -9.36 -4.12
N ALA A 150 -14.37 -8.92 -3.64
CA ALA A 150 -13.10 -9.14 -4.31
C ALA A 150 -12.73 -10.64 -4.30
N PRO A 151 -12.53 -11.30 -5.46
CA PRO A 151 -12.40 -12.76 -5.52
C PRO A 151 -11.08 -13.29 -4.92
N TRP A 152 -10.11 -12.41 -4.70
CA TRP A 152 -8.85 -12.76 -4.02
C TRP A 152 -8.91 -12.58 -2.49
N VAL A 153 -10.00 -11.99 -1.97
CA VAL A 153 -10.26 -11.81 -0.53
C VAL A 153 -11.35 -12.76 -0.06
N TRP A 154 -12.37 -12.95 -0.87
CA TRP A 154 -13.54 -13.75 -0.52
C TRP A 154 -13.53 -15.07 -1.28
N LYS A 155 -13.44 -16.18 -0.54
CA LYS A 155 -13.50 -17.55 -1.11
C LYS A 155 -14.80 -17.79 -1.88
N ASP A 156 -15.90 -17.24 -1.36
CA ASP A 156 -17.18 -17.10 -2.02
C ASP A 156 -17.61 -15.63 -1.98
N PRO A 157 -17.43 -14.88 -3.08
CA PRO A 157 -17.82 -13.46 -3.14
C PRO A 157 -19.29 -13.19 -2.90
N SER A 158 -20.19 -14.19 -3.10
CA SER A 158 -21.61 -14.04 -2.85
C SER A 158 -21.96 -13.94 -1.36
N GLN A 159 -21.12 -14.47 -0.49
CA GLN A 159 -21.27 -14.44 0.97
C GLN A 159 -20.68 -13.17 1.61
N ALA A 160 -20.10 -12.28 0.83
CA ALA A 160 -19.59 -11.03 1.38
C ALA A 160 -20.74 -10.19 1.97
N PRO A 161 -20.63 -9.72 3.21
CA PRO A 161 -21.68 -8.89 3.81
C PRO A 161 -21.83 -7.58 3.04
N VAL A 162 -23.06 -7.15 2.81
CA VAL A 162 -23.31 -5.88 2.13
C VAL A 162 -22.71 -4.74 2.95
N PRO A 163 -21.83 -3.92 2.35
CA PRO A 163 -21.19 -2.83 3.05
C PRO A 163 -22.20 -1.72 3.38
N VAL A 164 -22.00 -1.09 4.52
CA VAL A 164 -22.69 0.13 4.95
C VAL A 164 -21.66 1.07 5.60
N TRP A 165 -21.85 2.39 5.46
CA TRP A 165 -20.96 3.37 6.09
C TRP A 165 -21.69 4.68 6.43
N PRO A 166 -21.62 5.17 7.69
CA PRO A 166 -21.32 4.36 8.87
C PRO A 166 -22.43 3.35 9.13
N GLY A 167 -22.15 2.27 9.88
CA GLY A 167 -23.18 1.29 10.15
C GLY A 167 -22.68 -0.03 10.73
N VAL A 168 -23.61 -0.98 10.87
CA VAL A 168 -23.35 -2.30 11.46
C VAL A 168 -23.14 -3.34 10.37
N ILE A 169 -22.01 -4.05 10.42
CA ILE A 169 -21.68 -5.16 9.53
C ILE A 169 -21.31 -6.37 10.41
N ASN A 170 -22.01 -7.48 10.23
CA ASN A 170 -21.82 -8.71 11.03
C ASN A 170 -21.84 -8.44 12.55
N GLY A 171 -22.78 -7.61 13.03
CA GLY A 171 -22.94 -7.29 14.44
C GLY A 171 -21.91 -6.31 15.02
N LYS A 172 -20.94 -5.86 14.23
CA LYS A 172 -19.94 -4.85 14.65
C LYS A 172 -20.26 -3.50 14.02
N ASN A 173 -20.30 -2.46 14.84
CA ASN A 173 -20.48 -1.10 14.37
C ASN A 173 -19.17 -0.55 13.79
N TYR A 174 -19.25 0.07 12.61
CA TYR A 174 -18.14 0.73 11.94
C TYR A 174 -18.48 2.19 11.67
N SER A 175 -17.56 3.06 11.98
CA SER A 175 -17.71 4.51 11.85
C SER A 175 -16.33 5.17 11.71
N ARG A 176 -16.28 6.47 11.49
CA ARG A 176 -15.06 7.26 11.51
C ARG A 176 -14.18 6.97 12.74
N LYS A 177 -14.77 6.82 13.92
CA LYS A 177 -14.01 6.52 15.15
C LYS A 177 -13.16 5.24 15.03
N ASN A 178 -13.66 4.21 14.35
CA ASN A 178 -12.88 2.98 14.14
C ASN A 178 -11.71 3.20 13.16
N LEU A 179 -11.84 4.11 12.21
CA LEU A 179 -10.73 4.52 11.36
C LEU A 179 -9.69 5.31 12.17
N GLU A 180 -10.12 6.25 13.00
CA GLU A 180 -9.24 7.02 13.88
C GLU A 180 -8.46 6.09 14.83
N GLU A 181 -9.11 5.09 15.41
CA GLU A 181 -8.46 4.05 16.23
C GLU A 181 -7.44 3.23 15.41
N PHE A 182 -7.79 2.88 14.17
CA PHE A 182 -6.91 2.12 13.29
C PHE A 182 -5.67 2.93 12.86
N TYR A 183 -5.83 4.20 12.53
CA TYR A 183 -4.71 5.06 12.11
C TYR A 183 -3.93 5.69 13.26
N LYS A 184 -4.42 5.61 14.50
CA LYS A 184 -3.75 6.19 15.67
C LYS A 184 -2.27 5.82 15.80
N PRO A 185 -1.83 4.54 15.65
CA PRO A 185 -0.40 4.20 15.72
C PRO A 185 0.44 4.88 14.62
N TRP A 186 -0.15 5.10 13.43
CA TRP A 186 0.51 5.79 12.32
C TRP A 186 0.66 7.28 12.60
N ILE A 187 -0.36 7.91 13.15
CA ILE A 187 -0.33 9.31 13.61
C ILE A 187 0.70 9.48 14.72
N GLU A 188 0.76 8.54 15.66
CA GLU A 188 1.79 8.55 16.71
C GLU A 188 3.22 8.41 16.16
N ALA A 189 3.41 7.65 15.07
CA ALA A 189 4.69 7.58 14.37
C ALA A 189 5.07 8.91 13.74
N VAL A 190 4.13 9.59 13.08
CA VAL A 190 4.35 10.96 12.55
C VAL A 190 4.75 11.93 13.67
N ASN A 191 4.06 11.90 14.81
CA ASN A 191 4.36 12.74 15.96
C ASN A 191 5.75 12.47 16.57
N LYS A 192 6.33 11.29 16.32
CA LYS A 192 7.71 10.93 16.69
C LYS A 192 8.75 11.33 15.62
N GLY A 193 8.31 12.00 14.55
CA GLY A 193 9.18 12.43 13.46
C GLY A 193 9.46 11.36 12.39
N ILE A 194 8.73 10.26 12.41
CA ILE A 194 8.82 9.24 11.34
C ILE A 194 7.97 9.70 10.16
N GLY A 195 8.55 9.73 8.96
CA GLY A 195 7.79 9.96 7.73
C GLY A 195 6.79 8.82 7.52
N VAL A 196 5.52 9.16 7.30
CA VAL A 196 4.47 8.19 6.99
C VAL A 196 3.73 8.61 5.72
N HIS A 197 3.40 7.63 4.89
CA HIS A 197 2.66 7.81 3.65
C HIS A 197 1.67 6.65 3.50
N CYS A 198 0.51 6.90 2.96
CA CYS A 198 -0.44 5.84 2.61
C CYS A 198 -0.17 5.40 1.17
N GLY A 199 0.65 4.35 1.01
CA GLY A 199 1.16 3.91 -0.30
C GLY A 199 0.11 3.31 -1.21
N GLU A 200 -0.98 2.80 -0.64
CA GLU A 200 -2.15 2.34 -1.38
C GLU A 200 -3.43 2.62 -0.60
N CYS A 201 -4.43 3.16 -1.29
CA CYS A 201 -5.79 3.32 -0.78
C CYS A 201 -6.80 3.23 -1.93
N GLY A 202 -8.04 2.96 -1.63
CA GLY A 202 -9.10 2.87 -2.64
C GLY A 202 -10.12 1.78 -2.35
N CYS A 203 -10.94 1.47 -3.34
CA CYS A 203 -12.05 0.56 -3.14
C CYS A 203 -12.38 -0.21 -4.41
N TYR A 204 -12.53 -1.52 -4.28
CA TYR A 204 -12.90 -2.41 -5.38
C TYR A 204 -14.27 -2.04 -5.97
N ASN A 205 -14.42 -2.17 -7.26
CA ASN A 205 -15.56 -1.69 -8.03
C ASN A 205 -16.93 -2.37 -7.73
N LYS A 206 -16.96 -3.37 -6.85
CA LYS A 206 -18.21 -4.01 -6.40
C LYS A 206 -18.84 -3.35 -5.17
N THR A 207 -18.08 -2.54 -4.46
CA THR A 207 -18.64 -1.74 -3.36
C THR A 207 -19.53 -0.64 -3.92
N PRO A 208 -20.75 -0.46 -3.40
CA PRO A 208 -21.63 0.61 -3.86
C PRO A 208 -20.94 1.98 -3.79
N HIS A 209 -21.03 2.77 -4.87
CA HIS A 209 -20.24 3.98 -5.04
C HIS A 209 -20.47 5.01 -3.92
N HIS A 210 -21.72 5.20 -3.50
CA HIS A 210 -22.04 6.15 -2.42
C HIS A 210 -21.44 5.72 -1.07
N ILE A 211 -21.35 4.41 -0.79
CA ILE A 211 -20.68 3.88 0.40
C ILE A 211 -19.18 4.09 0.29
N PHE A 212 -18.62 3.81 -0.89
CA PHE A 212 -17.20 4.06 -1.14
C PHE A 212 -16.84 5.52 -0.87
N LEU A 213 -17.54 6.46 -1.48
CA LEU A 213 -17.22 7.88 -1.33
C LEU A 213 -17.34 8.36 0.12
N ALA A 214 -18.40 7.95 0.84
CA ALA A 214 -18.59 8.33 2.24
C ALA A 214 -17.49 7.77 3.16
N TRP A 215 -17.16 6.50 3.00
CA TRP A 215 -16.07 5.86 3.77
C TRP A 215 -14.71 6.46 3.41
N PHE A 216 -14.45 6.67 2.12
CA PHE A 216 -13.16 7.12 1.65
C PHE A 216 -12.89 8.60 2.01
N GLU A 217 -13.94 9.41 2.08
CA GLU A 217 -13.85 10.77 2.60
C GLU A 217 -13.33 10.80 4.05
N ASP A 218 -13.84 9.92 4.91
CA ASP A 218 -13.33 9.79 6.28
C ASP A 218 -11.87 9.31 6.31
N VAL A 219 -11.49 8.34 5.47
CA VAL A 219 -10.10 7.87 5.36
C VAL A 219 -9.17 9.01 4.94
N LEU A 220 -9.50 9.72 3.86
CA LEU A 220 -8.67 10.82 3.33
C LEU A 220 -8.53 11.96 4.33
N SER A 221 -9.65 12.35 4.98
CA SER A 221 -9.66 13.40 6.00
C SER A 221 -8.72 13.05 7.18
N ILE A 222 -8.80 11.83 7.71
CA ILE A 222 -7.93 11.40 8.82
C ILE A 222 -6.45 11.43 8.42
N LEU A 223 -6.13 10.92 7.23
CA LEU A 223 -4.74 10.87 6.75
C LEU A 223 -4.19 12.28 6.54
N THR A 224 -4.92 13.15 5.85
CA THR A 224 -4.44 14.49 5.51
C THR A 224 -4.40 15.42 6.73
N GLU A 225 -5.35 15.31 7.67
CA GLU A 225 -5.32 16.01 8.96
C GLU A 225 -4.06 15.66 9.78
N ALA A 226 -3.54 14.45 9.60
CA ALA A 226 -2.30 13.98 10.24
C ALA A 226 -1.03 14.29 9.42
N GLY A 227 -1.13 14.95 8.27
CA GLY A 227 -0.01 15.20 7.37
C GLY A 227 0.48 13.96 6.63
N ILE A 228 -0.33 12.92 6.53
CA ILE A 228 -0.03 11.68 5.80
C ILE A 228 -0.54 11.83 4.36
N GLY A 229 0.36 11.90 3.40
CA GLY A 229 0.03 11.85 1.97
C GLY A 229 -0.48 10.46 1.55
N TYR A 230 -1.17 10.38 0.43
CA TYR A 230 -1.75 9.12 -0.03
C TYR A 230 -1.56 8.89 -1.54
N ALA A 231 -1.60 7.62 -1.95
CA ALA A 231 -1.62 7.20 -3.34
C ALA A 231 -2.83 6.29 -3.60
N LEU A 232 -3.64 6.66 -4.59
CA LEU A 232 -4.78 5.86 -4.98
C LEU A 232 -4.32 4.56 -5.66
N TRP A 233 -4.78 3.44 -5.20
CA TRP A 233 -4.74 2.19 -5.92
C TRP A 233 -6.07 1.97 -6.64
N ASN A 234 -6.13 2.10 -7.98
CA ASN A 234 -5.07 2.56 -8.84
C ASN A 234 -5.56 3.77 -9.68
N PHE A 235 -4.77 4.27 -10.62
CA PHE A 235 -5.22 5.33 -11.51
C PHE A 235 -6.26 4.83 -12.50
N ARG A 236 -6.04 3.65 -13.11
CA ARG A 236 -6.92 3.03 -14.11
C ARG A 236 -7.14 1.56 -13.78
N GLY A 237 -8.39 1.11 -13.76
CA GLY A 237 -8.78 -0.26 -13.44
C GLY A 237 -9.75 -0.32 -12.27
N ASP A 238 -9.98 -1.49 -11.72
CA ASP A 238 -11.11 -1.81 -10.82
C ASP A 238 -11.19 -0.97 -9.53
N PHE A 239 -10.11 -0.36 -9.09
CA PHE A 239 -10.04 0.56 -7.95
C PHE A 239 -9.89 2.02 -8.38
N GLY A 240 -9.66 2.26 -9.67
CA GLY A 240 -9.20 3.55 -10.20
C GLY A 240 -10.30 4.59 -10.38
N ILE A 241 -9.84 5.81 -10.65
CA ILE A 241 -10.71 6.91 -11.08
C ILE A 241 -11.08 6.78 -12.56
N MET A 242 -10.31 6.00 -13.32
CA MET A 242 -10.52 5.80 -14.75
C MET A 242 -10.83 4.34 -15.06
N ASP A 243 -11.83 4.13 -15.93
CA ASP A 243 -12.23 2.83 -16.45
C ASP A 243 -12.48 1.77 -15.36
N SER A 244 -12.99 2.18 -14.18
CA SER A 244 -13.17 1.29 -13.03
C SER A 244 -14.28 0.26 -13.18
N GLN A 245 -15.13 0.41 -14.20
CA GLN A 245 -16.23 -0.50 -14.50
C GLN A 245 -17.24 -0.67 -13.35
N ARG A 246 -17.40 0.35 -12.50
CA ARG A 246 -18.47 0.37 -11.49
C ARG A 246 -19.82 0.46 -12.18
N ALA A 247 -20.75 -0.37 -11.75
CA ALA A 247 -22.07 -0.42 -12.37
C ALA A 247 -22.99 0.76 -11.97
N ASP A 248 -22.67 1.43 -10.87
CA ASP A 248 -23.45 2.48 -10.23
C ASP A 248 -22.80 3.87 -10.31
N VAL A 249 -21.90 4.07 -11.28
CA VAL A 249 -21.26 5.35 -11.58
C VAL A 249 -21.71 5.86 -12.95
N GLU A 250 -22.15 7.11 -12.97
CA GLU A 250 -22.29 7.88 -14.18
C GLU A 250 -20.92 8.51 -14.52
N TYR A 251 -20.32 8.04 -15.60
CA TYR A 251 -18.98 8.46 -16.02
C TYR A 251 -19.02 9.61 -16.99
N ASP A 252 -18.07 10.51 -16.83
CA ASP A 252 -17.76 11.50 -17.86
C ASP A 252 -16.78 10.92 -18.90
N ASP A 253 -16.90 11.36 -20.14
CA ASP A 253 -15.87 11.05 -21.15
C ASP A 253 -14.63 11.92 -20.91
N TRP A 254 -13.48 11.29 -20.86
CA TRP A 254 -12.20 11.98 -20.79
C TRP A 254 -11.22 11.37 -21.79
N TYR A 255 -11.16 11.95 -22.97
CA TYR A 255 -10.35 11.47 -24.09
C TYR A 255 -10.60 9.99 -24.45
N GLY A 256 -11.86 9.57 -24.48
CA GLY A 256 -12.27 8.20 -24.76
C GLY A 256 -12.15 7.23 -23.57
N HIS A 257 -11.90 7.75 -22.38
CA HIS A 257 -11.87 7.00 -21.12
C HIS A 257 -13.06 7.38 -20.23
N LYS A 258 -13.50 6.44 -19.42
CA LYS A 258 -14.59 6.63 -18.45
C LYS A 258 -14.03 7.20 -17.15
N LEU A 259 -14.28 8.49 -16.88
CA LEU A 259 -13.81 9.19 -15.68
C LEU A 259 -14.88 9.19 -14.58
N ASP A 260 -14.54 8.75 -13.38
CA ASP A 260 -15.33 8.94 -12.17
C ASP A 260 -15.06 10.34 -11.60
N SER A 261 -15.84 11.32 -12.06
CA SER A 261 -15.66 12.71 -11.64
C SER A 261 -16.03 12.96 -10.18
N LYS A 262 -16.91 12.15 -9.58
CA LYS A 262 -17.22 12.29 -8.15
C LYS A 262 -16.03 11.86 -7.29
N LEU A 263 -15.38 10.74 -7.63
CA LEU A 263 -14.15 10.33 -6.96
C LEU A 263 -13.01 11.33 -7.20
N LEU A 264 -12.85 11.82 -8.43
CA LEU A 264 -11.83 12.84 -8.72
C LEU A 264 -12.04 14.11 -7.89
N ASN A 265 -13.29 14.57 -7.75
CA ASN A 265 -13.60 15.76 -6.94
C ASN A 265 -13.33 15.51 -5.45
N LEU A 266 -13.61 14.30 -4.95
CA LEU A 266 -13.24 13.92 -3.59
C LEU A 266 -11.71 13.96 -3.40
N LEU A 267 -10.93 13.37 -4.32
CA LEU A 267 -9.46 13.39 -4.24
C LEU A 267 -8.88 14.81 -4.31
N LYS A 268 -9.51 15.73 -5.04
CA LYS A 268 -9.07 17.14 -5.12
C LYS A 268 -9.39 17.96 -3.88
N LYS A 269 -10.30 17.49 -3.04
CA LYS A 269 -10.67 18.16 -1.78
C LYS A 269 -9.60 17.96 -0.71
N TYR A 270 -8.89 16.87 -0.78
CA TYR A 270 -7.85 16.45 0.16
C TYR A 270 -6.48 16.37 -0.52
#